data_182282eab57687277efca0893d6a4823
#
_entry.id   182282eab57687277efca0893d6a4823
#
_cell.length_a   1.000
_cell.length_b   1.000
_cell.length_c   1.000
_cell.angle_alpha   90.00
_cell.angle_beta   90.00
_cell.angle_gamma   90.00
#
_symmetry.space_group_name_H-M   'P 1'
#
loop_
_entity.id
_entity.type
_entity.pdbx_description
1 polymer ?
#
loop_
_entity_poly.entity_id
_entity_poly.type
_entity_poly.pdbx_seq_one_letter_code
_entity_poly.pdbx_strand_id
1 'polypeptide(L)'
;MGTPAPAPTEGATVVTIVHAPACHFCADAQRTLAELARDFPLRVELLDWAEPRGERLVRDHRAPMYPLVLLDGVLFSSGRLPRRKLARLLATRVATVGA
;
A
#
# COMPACT_ATOMS: atom_id res chain seq x y z
N MET A 1 -1.22 -27.53 4.08
CA MET A 1 -0.98 -27.28 3.97
C MET A 1 -0.88 -26.29 3.62
N GLY A 2 -1.03 -25.88 3.56
CA GLY A 2 -0.94 -24.95 3.19
C GLY A 2 -0.22 -24.16 3.17
N THR A 3 0.17 -23.76 3.22
CA THR A 3 0.79 -23.15 3.29
C THR A 3 1.14 -22.40 2.75
N PRO A 4 1.40 -22.15 2.62
CA PRO A 4 2.06 -21.64 2.18
C PRO A 4 2.42 -20.56 1.81
N ALA A 5 2.57 -20.19 1.41
CA ALA A 5 2.91 -19.00 0.89
C ALA A 5 3.43 -17.97 1.78
N PRO A 6 3.48 -18.10 2.93
CA PRO A 6 3.98 -17.06 3.80
C PRO A 6 5.39 -16.66 3.50
N ALA A 7 6.15 -17.57 2.97
CA ALA A 7 7.52 -17.25 2.70
C ALA A 7 7.72 -15.98 1.90
N PRO A 8 6.95 -15.76 0.83
CA PRO A 8 7.12 -14.55 0.03
C PRO A 8 6.77 -13.28 0.76
N THR A 9 6.01 -13.36 1.83
CA THR A 9 5.62 -12.15 2.54
C THR A 9 6.60 -11.77 3.62
N GLU A 10 7.54 -12.66 3.91
CA GLU A 10 8.55 -12.34 4.88
C GLU A 10 9.44 -11.25 4.33
N GLY A 11 9.53 -10.13 5.04
CA GLY A 11 10.29 -9.00 4.56
C GLY A 11 9.56 -8.13 3.58
N ALA A 12 8.38 -8.54 3.14
CA ALA A 12 7.60 -7.74 2.22
C ALA A 12 6.84 -6.66 2.98
N THR A 13 6.71 -5.50 2.35
CA THR A 13 5.90 -4.42 2.90
C THR A 13 4.46 -4.64 2.46
N VAL A 14 3.55 -4.63 3.41
CA VAL A 14 2.14 -4.74 3.10
C VAL A 14 1.60 -3.33 2.84
N VAL A 15 1.18 -3.10 1.61
CA VAL A 15 0.62 -1.81 1.22
C VAL A 15 -0.89 -1.97 1.14
N THR A 16 -1.59 -1.32 2.07
CA THR A 16 -3.05 -1.32 2.06
C THR A 16 -3.51 -0.05 1.37
N ILE A 17 -4.33 -0.19 0.36
CA ILE A 17 -4.82 0.95 -0.39
C ILE A 17 -6.36 0.91 -0.43
N VAL A 18 -6.98 1.98 0.05
CA VAL A 18 -8.44 2.12 0.00
C VAL A 18 -8.77 3.04 -1.16
N HIS A 19 -9.49 2.50 -2.15
CA HIS A 19 -9.79 3.25 -3.36
C HIS A 19 -11.27 3.57 -3.48
N ALA A 20 -11.57 4.56 -4.31
CA ALA A 20 -12.94 5.01 -4.56
C ALA A 20 -13.21 5.00 -6.06
N PRO A 21 -14.48 5.02 -6.48
CA PRO A 21 -14.81 5.04 -7.91
C PRO A 21 -14.38 6.36 -8.55
N ALA A 22 -14.08 6.29 -9.85
CA ALA A 22 -13.72 7.47 -10.64
C ALA A 22 -12.60 8.28 -10.02
N CYS A 23 -11.60 7.59 -9.51
CA CYS A 23 -10.51 8.22 -8.78
C CYS A 23 -9.22 8.10 -9.58
N HIS A 24 -8.77 9.21 -10.16
CA HIS A 24 -7.52 9.24 -10.92
C HIS A 24 -6.32 8.88 -10.07
N PHE A 25 -6.27 9.42 -8.88
CA PHE A 25 -5.15 9.14 -7.98
C PHE A 25 -5.12 7.69 -7.55
N CYS A 26 -6.29 7.06 -7.45
CA CYS A 26 -6.37 5.65 -7.10
C CYS A 26 -5.79 4.78 -8.21
N ALA A 27 -6.16 5.07 -9.45
CA ALA A 27 -5.64 4.33 -10.59
C ALA A 27 -4.13 4.54 -10.72
N ASP A 28 -3.68 5.76 -10.54
CA ASP A 28 -2.27 6.10 -10.61
C ASP A 28 -1.48 5.38 -9.52
N ALA A 29 -2.03 5.34 -8.32
CA ALA A 29 -1.37 4.66 -7.20
C ALA A 29 -1.22 3.18 -7.46
N GLN A 30 -2.26 2.54 -8.00
CA GLN A 30 -2.19 1.12 -8.30
C GLN A 30 -1.14 0.83 -9.37
N ARG A 31 -1.04 1.68 -10.37
CA ARG A 31 -0.04 1.53 -11.41
C ARG A 31 1.36 1.71 -10.84
N THR A 32 1.55 2.72 -10.01
CA THR A 32 2.84 2.97 -9.37
C THR A 32 3.26 1.79 -8.51
N LEU A 33 2.33 1.22 -7.74
CA LEU A 33 2.65 0.08 -6.90
C LEU A 33 3.01 -1.15 -7.72
N ALA A 34 2.33 -1.34 -8.85
CA ALA A 34 2.67 -2.45 -9.74
C ALA A 34 4.10 -2.31 -10.27
N GLU A 35 4.50 -1.09 -10.59
CA GLU A 35 5.86 -0.83 -11.06
C GLU A 35 6.87 -1.07 -9.95
N LEU A 36 6.60 -0.54 -8.77
CA LEU A 36 7.52 -0.70 -7.64
C LEU A 36 7.63 -2.15 -7.20
N ALA A 37 6.59 -2.94 -7.39
CA ALA A 37 6.62 -4.34 -7.02
C ALA A 37 7.62 -5.15 -7.84
N ARG A 38 8.08 -4.61 -8.96
CA ARG A 38 9.11 -5.26 -9.76
C ARG A 38 10.47 -5.19 -9.07
N ASP A 39 10.68 -4.13 -8.30
CA ASP A 39 11.98 -3.88 -7.68
C ASP A 39 11.99 -4.13 -6.19
N PHE A 40 10.82 -4.13 -5.55
CA PHE A 40 10.72 -4.26 -4.11
C PHE A 40 9.70 -5.32 -3.73
N PRO A 41 9.91 -6.05 -2.64
CA PRO A 41 8.94 -7.05 -2.19
C PRO A 41 7.73 -6.34 -1.58
N LEU A 42 6.64 -6.30 -2.33
CA LEU A 42 5.41 -5.67 -1.90
C LEU A 42 4.27 -6.66 -1.92
N ARG A 43 3.40 -6.53 -0.94
CA ARG A 43 2.12 -7.21 -0.95
C ARG A 43 1.05 -6.13 -0.91
N VAL A 44 0.30 -6.01 -2.01
CA VAL A 44 -0.72 -4.96 -2.11
C VAL A 44 -2.07 -5.51 -1.72
N GLU A 45 -2.70 -4.84 -0.78
CA GLU A 45 -4.03 -5.17 -0.31
C GLU A 45 -4.98 -4.07 -0.75
N LEU A 46 -5.88 -4.39 -1.65
CA LEU A 46 -6.78 -3.40 -2.24
C LEU A 46 -8.15 -3.49 -1.58
N LEU A 47 -8.58 -2.39 -0.98
CA LEU A 47 -9.88 -2.32 -0.32
C LEU A 47 -10.75 -1.28 -1.01
N ASP A 48 -12.04 -1.60 -1.11
CA ASP A 48 -13.00 -0.68 -1.66
C ASP A 48 -13.44 0.28 -0.56
N TRP A 49 -13.63 1.55 -0.92
CA TRP A 49 -14.04 2.57 0.03
C TRP A 49 -15.36 2.24 0.71
N ALA A 50 -16.22 1.47 0.05
CA ALA A 50 -17.53 1.12 0.60
C ALA A 50 -17.50 -0.14 1.45
N GLU A 51 -16.39 -0.87 1.44
CA GLU A 51 -16.27 -2.04 2.30
C GLU A 51 -16.17 -1.62 3.76
N PRO A 52 -16.71 -2.42 4.67
CA PRO A 52 -16.64 -2.05 6.09
C PRO A 52 -15.23 -1.75 6.58
N ARG A 53 -14.25 -2.55 6.18
CA ARG A 53 -12.88 -2.34 6.60
C ARG A 53 -12.29 -1.08 5.98
N GLY A 54 -12.58 -0.85 4.69
CA GLY A 54 -12.10 0.35 4.02
C GLY A 54 -12.69 1.60 4.64
N GLU A 55 -13.99 1.57 4.89
CA GLU A 55 -14.68 2.69 5.50
C GLU A 55 -14.12 2.99 6.88
N ARG A 56 -13.86 1.95 7.64
CA ARG A 56 -13.32 2.11 8.99
C ARG A 56 -11.94 2.75 8.97
N LEU A 57 -11.09 2.31 8.06
CA LEU A 57 -9.75 2.87 7.95
C LEU A 57 -9.78 4.34 7.57
N VAL A 58 -10.64 4.70 6.64
CA VAL A 58 -10.77 6.10 6.22
C VAL A 58 -11.22 6.95 7.41
N ARG A 59 -12.16 6.44 8.18
CA ARG A 59 -12.67 7.17 9.34
C ARG A 59 -11.61 7.27 10.43
N ASP A 60 -10.93 6.17 10.72
CA ASP A 60 -9.95 6.15 11.80
C ASP A 60 -8.78 7.07 11.52
N HIS A 61 -8.37 7.15 10.27
CA HIS A 61 -7.24 7.99 9.88
C HIS A 61 -7.68 9.38 9.43
N ARG A 62 -9.00 9.64 9.44
CA ARG A 62 -9.55 10.92 9.03
C ARG A 62 -9.01 11.33 7.66
N ALA A 63 -8.99 10.38 6.75
CA ALA A 63 -8.40 10.60 5.43
C ALA A 63 -9.27 11.58 4.62
N PRO A 64 -8.71 12.70 4.21
CA PRO A 64 -9.50 13.69 3.45
C PRO A 64 -9.63 13.36 1.97
N MET A 65 -8.79 12.48 1.48
CA MET A 65 -8.76 12.16 0.05
C MET A 65 -8.48 10.69 -0.17
N TYR A 66 -8.81 10.21 -1.36
CA TYR A 66 -8.47 8.86 -1.80
C TYR A 66 -7.33 8.93 -2.80
N PRO A 67 -6.53 7.90 -2.90
CA PRO A 67 -6.58 6.70 -2.08
C PRO A 67 -5.94 6.93 -0.70
N LEU A 68 -6.41 6.19 0.28
CA LEU A 68 -5.75 6.12 1.56
C LEU A 68 -4.72 5.01 1.47
N VAL A 69 -3.47 5.29 1.80
CA VAL A 69 -2.40 4.31 1.68
C VAL A 69 -1.72 4.10 3.02
N LEU A 70 -1.67 2.84 3.44
CA LEU A 70 -1.00 2.45 4.68
C LEU A 70 0.15 1.50 4.34
N LEU A 71 1.24 1.63 5.07
CA LEU A 71 2.37 0.71 4.96
C LEU A 71 2.47 -0.05 6.26
N ASP A 72 2.26 -1.37 6.20
CA ASP A 72 2.26 -2.23 7.37
C ASP A 72 1.37 -1.66 8.48
N GLY A 73 0.20 -1.16 8.06
CA GLY A 73 -0.78 -0.64 8.99
C GLY A 73 -0.58 0.80 9.43
N VAL A 74 0.48 1.45 8.99
CA VAL A 74 0.78 2.83 9.38
C VAL A 74 0.45 3.77 8.23
N LEU A 75 -0.21 4.87 8.54
CA LEU A 75 -0.58 5.85 7.53
C LEU A 75 0.63 6.35 6.76
N PHE A 76 0.58 6.25 5.44
CA PHE A 76 1.63 6.76 4.58
C PHE A 76 1.17 7.99 3.81
N SER A 77 0.02 7.91 3.15
CA SER A 77 -0.48 9.04 2.38
C SER A 77 -1.99 8.96 2.19
N SER A 78 -2.56 10.11 1.88
CA SER A 78 -3.98 10.24 1.56
C SER A 78 -4.05 11.17 0.36
N GLY A 79 -4.60 10.66 -0.75
CA GLY A 79 -4.59 11.39 -2.00
C GLY A 79 -3.47 10.87 -2.89
N ARG A 80 -2.86 11.76 -3.66
CA ARG A 80 -1.82 11.37 -4.60
C ARG A 80 -0.68 10.63 -3.90
N LEU A 81 -0.30 9.49 -4.45
CA LEU A 81 0.77 8.69 -3.88
C LEU A 81 2.14 9.32 -4.21
N PRO A 82 2.94 9.68 -3.20
CA PRO A 82 4.26 10.28 -3.45
C PRO A 82 5.26 9.19 -3.83
N ARG A 83 5.40 8.96 -5.12
CA ARG A 83 6.18 7.86 -5.67
C ARG A 83 7.63 7.83 -5.20
N ARG A 84 8.31 8.97 -5.29
CA ARG A 84 9.74 9.01 -4.93
C ARG A 84 9.96 8.76 -3.45
N LYS A 85 9.09 9.33 -2.63
CA LYS A 85 9.18 9.11 -1.21
C LYS A 85 8.99 7.65 -0.86
N LEU A 86 8.02 7.02 -1.51
CA LEU A 86 7.73 5.61 -1.29
C LEU A 86 8.91 4.74 -1.74
N ALA A 87 9.43 5.01 -2.93
CA ALA A 87 10.56 4.23 -3.45
C ALA A 87 11.76 4.32 -2.52
N ARG A 88 12.02 5.51 -2.00
CA ARG A 88 13.14 5.72 -1.09
C ARG A 88 12.95 4.94 0.21
N LEU A 89 11.73 4.98 0.73
CA LEU A 89 11.42 4.24 1.95
C LEU A 89 11.57 2.74 1.75
N LEU A 90 11.09 2.24 0.62
CA LEU A 90 11.18 0.81 0.32
C LEU A 90 12.62 0.38 0.15
N ALA A 91 13.45 1.22 -0.47
CA ALA A 91 14.85 0.91 -0.64
C ALA A 91 15.54 0.79 0.72
N THR A 92 15.19 1.65 1.65
CA THR A 92 15.73 1.59 3.00
C THR A 92 15.34 0.28 3.69
N ARG A 93 14.09 -0.13 3.54
CA ARG A 93 13.62 -1.37 4.16
C ARG A 93 14.31 -2.59 3.60
N VAL A 94 14.50 -2.62 2.29
CA VAL A 94 15.19 -3.74 1.66
C VAL A 94 16.62 -3.82 2.15
N ALA A 95 17.30 -2.69 2.23
CA ALA A 95 18.67 -2.66 2.72
C ALA A 95 18.75 -3.19 4.16
N THR A 96 17.80 -2.80 4.99
CA THR A 96 17.76 -3.25 6.37
C THR A 96 17.51 -4.74 6.45
N VAL A 97 16.56 -5.23 5.68
CA VAL A 97 16.22 -6.64 5.68
C VAL A 97 17.36 -7.47 5.10
N GLY A 98 17.99 -6.94 4.05
CA GLY A 98 19.07 -7.65 3.40
C GLY A 98 20.34 -7.71 4.21
N ALA A 99 20.45 -6.83 5.17
CA ALA A 99 21.60 -6.84 6.04
C ALA A 99 21.49 -7.94 7.05
#